data_704e412bf346f81909260f9b39ea20cb
#
_entry.id   704e412bf346f81909260f9b39ea20cb
#
_cell.length_a   1.000
_cell.length_b   1.000
_cell.length_c   1.000
_cell.angle_alpha   90.00
_cell.angle_beta   90.00
_cell.angle_gamma   90.00
#
_symmetry.space_group_name_H-M   'P 1'
#
loop_
_entity.id
_entity.type
_entity.pdbx_description
1 polymer ?
#
loop_
_entity_poly.entity_id
_entity_poly.type
_entity_poly.pdbx_seq_one_letter_code
_entity_poly.pdbx_strand_id
1 'polypeptide(L)'
;MNSSKIASAAAVVLLSCIVTLAQASSPDAWAKLDADSAKACISASGFIKAKISASTHFSDASGYDVRVVSGIYPQKHMKGAAGKMLCLYGRKSNLVEVQELEK
;
A
#
# COMPACT_ATOMS: atom_id res chain seq x y z
N MET A 1 20.62 13.37 -46.96
CA MET A 1 19.31 12.78 -47.11
C MET A 1 18.98 11.75 -46.04
N ASN A 2 19.91 10.93 -45.67
CA ASN A 2 19.63 9.88 -44.67
C ASN A 2 19.61 10.40 -43.23
N SER A 3 20.21 11.54 -42.94
CA SER A 3 20.27 12.12 -41.60
C SER A 3 18.93 12.58 -41.03
N SER A 4 17.98 13.02 -41.88
CA SER A 4 16.69 13.47 -41.44
C SER A 4 15.80 12.33 -40.96
N LYS A 5 15.93 11.14 -41.47
CA LYS A 5 15.20 9.95 -41.03
C LYS A 5 15.67 9.46 -39.66
N ILE A 6 16.92 9.58 -39.35
CA ILE A 6 17.51 9.18 -38.06
C ILE A 6 17.04 10.11 -36.94
N ALA A 7 16.93 11.41 -37.19
CA ALA A 7 16.48 12.38 -36.21
C ALA A 7 15.01 12.13 -35.78
N SER A 8 14.14 11.71 -36.71
CA SER A 8 12.73 11.40 -36.40
C SER A 8 12.58 10.20 -35.47
N ALA A 9 13.39 9.18 -35.64
CA ALA A 9 13.36 7.99 -34.80
C ALA A 9 13.75 8.29 -33.34
N ALA A 10 14.75 9.16 -33.13
CA ALA A 10 15.18 9.56 -31.80
C ALA A 10 14.08 10.31 -31.02
N ALA A 11 13.31 11.16 -31.67
CA ALA A 11 12.21 11.90 -31.06
C ALA A 11 11.10 10.98 -30.53
N VAL A 12 10.77 9.92 -31.25
CA VAL A 12 9.72 8.96 -30.85
C VAL A 12 10.12 8.21 -29.57
N VAL A 13 11.39 7.83 -29.44
CA VAL A 13 11.89 7.12 -28.26
C VAL A 13 11.75 7.99 -26.99
N LEU A 14 12.06 9.28 -27.06
CA LEU A 14 11.93 10.20 -25.94
C LEU A 14 10.50 10.35 -25.45
N LEU A 15 9.53 10.41 -26.35
CA LEU A 15 8.11 10.50 -25.99
C LEU A 15 7.63 9.27 -25.23
N SER A 16 8.08 8.07 -25.61
CA SER A 16 7.71 6.84 -24.94
C SER A 16 8.21 6.81 -23.49
N CYS A 17 9.40 7.30 -23.19
CA CYS A 17 9.93 7.38 -21.83
C CYS A 17 9.11 8.33 -20.95
N ILE A 18 8.66 9.47 -21.46
CA ILE A 18 7.85 10.43 -20.72
C ILE A 18 6.50 9.82 -20.32
N VAL A 19 5.84 9.09 -21.20
CA VAL A 19 4.56 8.44 -20.93
C VAL A 19 4.70 7.39 -19.82
N THR A 20 5.78 6.63 -19.80
CA THR A 20 6.04 5.61 -18.78
C THR A 20 6.20 6.24 -17.39
N LEU A 21 6.89 7.36 -17.27
CA LEU A 21 7.07 8.06 -15.99
C LEU A 21 5.76 8.62 -15.47
N ALA A 22 4.87 9.12 -16.33
CA ALA A 22 3.58 9.67 -15.93
C ALA A 22 2.66 8.62 -15.32
N GLN A 23 2.75 7.36 -15.73
CA GLN A 23 1.93 6.27 -15.21
C GLN A 23 2.34 5.83 -13.81
N ALA A 24 3.58 6.05 -13.38
CA ALA A 24 4.10 5.61 -12.09
C ALA A 24 3.44 6.32 -10.90
N SER A 25 2.81 7.50 -11.11
CA SER A 25 2.19 8.32 -10.06
C SER A 25 0.67 8.39 -10.20
N SER A 26 0.03 7.43 -10.86
CA SER A 26 -1.41 7.50 -11.14
C SER A 26 -2.26 7.29 -9.87
N PRO A 27 -3.45 7.92 -9.80
CA PRO A 27 -4.39 7.67 -8.71
C PRO A 27 -4.80 6.20 -8.58
N ASP A 28 -4.85 5.46 -9.69
CA ASP A 28 -5.16 4.03 -9.68
C ASP A 28 -4.10 3.21 -8.95
N ALA A 29 -2.83 3.58 -9.09
CA ALA A 29 -1.74 2.93 -8.38
C ALA A 29 -1.86 3.13 -6.86
N TRP A 30 -2.24 4.31 -6.41
CA TRP A 30 -2.47 4.61 -5.00
C TRP A 30 -3.69 3.86 -4.45
N ALA A 31 -4.77 3.78 -5.22
CA ALA A 31 -5.96 3.05 -4.82
C ALA A 31 -5.68 1.56 -4.67
N LYS A 32 -4.89 0.98 -5.57
CA LYS A 32 -4.48 -0.41 -5.49
C LYS A 32 -3.61 -0.67 -4.27
N LEU A 33 -2.66 0.21 -4.01
CA LEU A 33 -1.79 0.12 -2.84
C LEU A 33 -2.59 0.19 -1.54
N ASP A 34 -3.56 1.09 -1.48
CA ASP A 34 -4.45 1.25 -0.32
C ASP A 34 -5.26 -0.02 -0.07
N ALA A 35 -5.83 -0.61 -1.11
CA ALA A 35 -6.58 -1.85 -1.01
C ALA A 35 -5.70 -3.03 -0.58
N ASP A 36 -4.49 -3.14 -1.15
CA ASP A 36 -3.55 -4.20 -0.82
C ASP A 36 -3.09 -4.11 0.64
N SER A 37 -2.78 -2.91 1.11
CA SER A 37 -2.35 -2.70 2.50
C SER A 37 -3.48 -2.97 3.48
N ALA A 38 -4.71 -2.57 3.17
CA ALA A 38 -5.88 -2.83 4.00
C ALA A 38 -6.10 -4.34 4.17
N LYS A 39 -6.07 -5.07 3.07
CA LYS A 39 -6.25 -6.51 3.07
C LYS A 39 -5.15 -7.23 3.86
N ALA A 40 -3.91 -6.83 3.66
CA ALA A 40 -2.76 -7.40 4.37
C ALA A 40 -2.84 -7.15 5.87
N CYS A 41 -3.22 -5.94 6.28
CA CYS A 41 -3.37 -5.58 7.69
C CYS A 41 -4.51 -6.34 8.37
N ILE A 42 -5.64 -6.47 7.71
CA ILE A 42 -6.77 -7.26 8.24
C ILE A 42 -6.36 -8.71 8.45
N SER A 43 -5.72 -9.30 7.46
CA SER A 43 -5.23 -10.69 7.54
C SER A 43 -4.23 -10.87 8.68
N ALA A 44 -3.26 -9.96 8.80
CA ALA A 44 -2.24 -10.04 9.83
C ALA A 44 -2.79 -9.89 11.24
N SER A 45 -3.87 -9.12 11.41
CA SER A 45 -4.49 -8.92 12.73
C SER A 45 -5.11 -10.19 13.31
N GLY A 46 -5.59 -11.08 12.45
CA GLY A 46 -6.31 -12.27 12.88
C GLY A 46 -7.69 -12.02 13.45
N PHE A 47 -8.16 -10.79 13.47
CA PHE A 47 -9.48 -10.46 13.99
C PHE A 47 -10.61 -10.96 13.10
N ILE A 48 -11.71 -11.35 13.71
CA ILE A 48 -12.99 -11.51 13.02
C ILE A 48 -13.77 -10.19 13.10
N LYS A 49 -14.65 -9.96 12.12
CA LYS A 49 -15.41 -8.71 12.01
C LYS A 49 -14.49 -7.48 12.01
N ALA A 50 -13.37 -7.58 11.32
CA ALA A 50 -12.35 -6.56 11.31
C ALA A 50 -12.81 -5.30 10.59
N LYS A 51 -12.47 -4.15 11.16
CA LYS A 51 -12.63 -2.83 10.54
C LYS A 51 -11.26 -2.18 10.44
N ILE A 52 -11.05 -1.41 9.39
CA ILE A 52 -9.76 -0.80 9.14
C ILE A 52 -9.91 0.72 9.00
N SER A 53 -8.96 1.45 9.58
CA SER A 53 -8.89 2.90 9.43
C SER A 53 -8.30 3.29 8.07
N ALA A 54 -8.42 4.57 7.73
CA ALA A 54 -7.66 5.14 6.63
C ALA A 54 -6.17 5.03 6.90
N SER A 55 -5.39 4.98 5.82
CA SER A 55 -3.95 4.87 5.91
C SER A 55 -3.30 6.22 6.20
N THR A 56 -2.30 6.22 7.07
CA THR A 56 -1.38 7.34 7.23
C THR A 56 -0.10 7.00 6.47
N HIS A 57 0.21 7.78 5.45
CA HIS A 57 1.37 7.55 4.60
C HIS A 57 2.57 8.31 5.14
N PHE A 58 3.63 7.59 5.45
CA PHE A 58 4.92 8.22 5.75
C PHE A 58 5.67 8.51 4.46
N SER A 59 6.76 9.25 4.57
CA SER A 59 7.52 9.69 3.39
C SER A 59 8.02 8.52 2.55
N ASP A 60 8.32 8.79 1.29
CA ASP A 60 8.90 7.79 0.40
C ASP A 60 10.26 7.28 0.89
N ALA A 61 10.97 8.09 1.65
CA ALA A 61 12.24 7.67 2.23
C ALA A 61 12.08 6.53 3.23
N SER A 62 11.04 6.58 4.08
CA SER A 62 10.73 5.47 4.99
C SER A 62 9.95 4.36 4.29
N GLY A 63 9.01 4.72 3.42
CA GLY A 63 8.24 3.76 2.64
C GLY A 63 7.18 3.00 3.40
N TYR A 64 6.70 3.53 4.51
CA TYR A 64 5.72 2.86 5.35
C TYR A 64 4.38 3.56 5.38
N ASP A 65 3.34 2.75 5.50
CA ASP A 65 1.97 3.20 5.80
C ASP A 65 1.53 2.58 7.12
N VAL A 66 0.73 3.32 7.87
CA VAL A 66 0.24 2.88 9.18
C VAL A 66 -1.28 2.96 9.20
N ARG A 67 -1.91 1.94 9.75
CA ARG A 67 -3.36 1.83 9.91
C ARG A 67 -3.69 1.24 11.26
N VAL A 68 -4.91 1.47 11.71
CA VAL A 68 -5.46 0.80 12.88
C VAL A 68 -6.48 -0.24 12.41
N VAL A 69 -6.33 -1.46 12.87
CA VAL A 69 -7.30 -2.53 12.65
C VAL A 69 -8.01 -2.78 13.98
N SER A 70 -9.32 -2.76 13.96
CA SER A 70 -10.13 -3.12 15.12
C SER A 70 -11.01 -4.30 14.78
N GLY A 71 -11.31 -5.13 15.76
CA GLY A 71 -12.12 -6.31 15.54
C GLY A 71 -12.30 -7.10 16.81
N ILE A 72 -12.63 -8.37 16.65
CA ILE A 72 -12.91 -9.28 17.74
C ILE A 72 -11.93 -10.42 17.70
N TYR A 73 -11.37 -10.76 18.86
CA TYR A 73 -10.48 -11.89 18.98
C TYR A 73 -11.27 -13.20 18.75
N PRO A 74 -10.83 -14.06 17.83
CA PRO A 74 -11.56 -15.29 17.51
C PRO A 74 -11.33 -16.43 18.51
N GLN A 75 -10.29 -16.34 19.34
CA GLN A 75 -9.95 -17.39 20.29
C GLN A 75 -11.01 -17.52 21.37
N LYS A 76 -11.38 -18.77 21.70
CA LYS A 76 -12.45 -19.05 22.66
C LYS A 76 -12.17 -18.45 24.04
N HIS A 77 -10.90 -18.51 24.49
CA HIS A 77 -10.53 -17.98 25.79
C HIS A 77 -10.65 -16.45 25.90
N MET A 78 -10.71 -15.78 24.76
CA MET A 78 -10.89 -14.31 24.69
C MET A 78 -12.35 -13.89 24.83
N LYS A 79 -13.29 -14.82 24.75
CA LYS A 79 -14.72 -14.62 24.99
C LYS A 79 -15.34 -13.49 24.18
N GLY A 80 -14.95 -13.34 22.92
CA GLY A 80 -15.47 -12.29 22.06
C GLY A 80 -14.97 -10.89 22.39
N ALA A 81 -13.86 -10.77 23.08
CA ALA A 81 -13.29 -9.46 23.42
C ALA A 81 -12.94 -8.66 22.16
N ALA A 82 -13.21 -7.36 22.21
CA ALA A 82 -12.81 -6.43 21.18
C ALA A 82 -11.35 -6.03 21.37
N GLY A 83 -10.65 -5.77 20.26
CA GLY A 83 -9.26 -5.34 20.31
C GLY A 83 -8.93 -4.38 19.18
N LYS A 84 -7.75 -3.79 19.27
CA LYS A 84 -7.18 -2.92 18.25
C LYS A 84 -5.71 -3.22 18.07
N MET A 85 -5.26 -3.14 16.84
CA MET A 85 -3.85 -3.29 16.50
C MET A 85 -3.40 -2.15 15.60
N LEU A 86 -2.17 -1.72 15.81
CA LEU A 86 -1.48 -0.84 14.87
C LEU A 86 -0.83 -1.72 13.82
N CYS A 87 -1.10 -1.43 12.54
CA CYS A 87 -0.51 -2.18 11.43
C CYS A 87 0.45 -1.30 10.65
N LEU A 88 1.65 -1.80 10.49
CA LEU A 88 2.69 -1.19 9.68
C LEU A 88 2.81 -1.96 8.37
N TYR A 89 2.72 -1.25 7.25
CA TYR A 89 2.83 -1.83 5.92
C TYR A 89 3.96 -1.18 5.13
N GLY A 90 4.90 -1.98 4.64
CA GLY A 90 5.99 -1.50 3.81
C GLY A 90 5.59 -1.49 2.33
N ARG A 91 5.55 -0.31 1.72
CA ARG A 91 5.12 -0.16 0.31
C ARG A 91 6.05 -0.86 -0.67
N LYS A 92 7.35 -0.89 -0.38
CA LYS A 92 8.36 -1.48 -1.27
C LYS A 92 8.67 -2.93 -0.95
N SER A 93 8.64 -3.27 0.34
CA SER A 93 9.04 -4.60 0.83
C SER A 93 7.86 -5.55 0.98
N ASN A 94 6.63 -5.04 0.97
CA ASN A 94 5.41 -5.77 1.32
C ASN A 94 5.46 -6.34 2.75
N LEU A 95 6.30 -5.77 3.60
CA LEU A 95 6.37 -6.12 5.00
C LEU A 95 5.06 -5.74 5.70
N VAL A 96 4.54 -6.63 6.53
CA VAL A 96 3.37 -6.35 7.35
C VAL A 96 3.69 -6.72 8.79
N GLU A 97 3.52 -5.77 9.68
CA GLU A 97 3.67 -6.00 11.12
C GLU A 97 2.47 -5.43 11.85
N VAL A 98 2.02 -6.14 12.86
CA VAL A 98 0.94 -5.67 13.73
C VAL A 98 1.39 -5.71 15.17
N GLN A 99 0.90 -4.73 15.93
CA GLN A 99 1.20 -4.62 17.35
C GLN A 99 -0.09 -4.25 18.07
N GLU A 100 -0.41 -4.94 19.13
CA GLU A 100 -1.59 -4.61 19.93
C GLU A 100 -1.48 -3.22 20.51
N LEU A 101 -2.60 -2.48 20.43
CA LEU A 101 -2.71 -1.18 21.06
C LEU A 101 -3.34 -1.36 22.44
N GLU A 102 -2.71 -0.80 23.45
CA GLU A 102 -3.28 -0.74 24.76
C GLU A 102 -4.46 0.23 24.82
N LYS A 103 -5.39 -0.06 25.67
CA LYS A 103 -6.58 0.78 25.85
C LYS A 103 -6.27 2.12 26.50
#